data_b4134c1928c7889395f7754d0fe267ce
#
_entry.id   b4134c1928c7889395f7754d0fe267ce
#
_cell.length_a   1.000
_cell.length_b   1.000
_cell.length_c   1.000
_cell.angle_alpha   90.00
_cell.angle_beta   90.00
_cell.angle_gamma   90.00
#
_symmetry.space_group_name_H-M   'P 1'
#
loop_
_entity.id
_entity.type
_entity.pdbx_description
1 polymer ?
#
loop_
_entity_poly.entity_id
_entity_poly.type
_entity_poly.pdbx_seq_one_letter_code
_entity_poly.pdbx_strand_id
1 'polypeptide(L)'
;MGKGFFHVPTAINETVKSYAPGSPEREAIAKQYAEYFKGSVDVPMYIGNEEIRTGNTRNMTPPHDHQHVVGQYHLGEQSHVENAIKTALEARKNWSQMPWEQRAAIFLKAAELVAGPYRAKINAATMIAQSKTVHQAEIDAACEYIDFLRFNVEFMSQIYDEQPDSSEGVWNRVEYRPLEGFVYAITPFNFTAIAGNLPASAALMGNTVVWKPSDHQIFSAKVLMDIFKEAGVPDGVINMVYGDPVMITDTILKSPDFAGIHFTGSTHVFKDIWKKIGENIHIYKTYPKIVGETGGKDFIIAHPSANAKQVATGISRGAFEFQGQKCSAASRIYLPSSLANEIIDYVKEDVASFKMGSPEDMGNFITAVIHEGSFNKLASYIDAAKTDPNAQIIAGGNYDKSKGYFIEPTVIVTKDPKYTTMCTELFGPVVTIYVYEDTNWKET
;
A
#
# COMPACT_ATOMS: atom_id res chain seq x y z
N MET A 1 16.40 -25.11 -22.86
CA MET A 1 15.84 -24.19 -23.87
C MET A 1 14.46 -24.70 -24.26
N GLY A 2 13.45 -23.86 -24.15
CA GLY A 2 12.10 -24.16 -24.63
C GLY A 2 12.08 -24.44 -26.12
N LYS A 3 11.19 -25.34 -26.55
CA LYS A 3 11.08 -25.77 -27.95
C LYS A 3 9.99 -24.99 -28.72
N GLY A 4 9.53 -23.83 -28.20
CA GLY A 4 8.48 -23.02 -28.80
C GLY A 4 8.58 -21.56 -28.40
N PHE A 5 7.69 -20.75 -28.97
CA PHE A 5 7.48 -19.37 -28.58
C PHE A 5 6.38 -19.31 -27.51
N PHE A 6 6.65 -18.62 -26.41
CA PHE A 6 5.70 -18.46 -25.32
C PHE A 6 4.98 -17.12 -25.45
N HIS A 7 3.68 -17.15 -25.30
CA HIS A 7 2.84 -15.97 -25.22
C HIS A 7 2.14 -16.02 -23.86
N VAL A 8 2.24 -14.94 -23.12
CA VAL A 8 1.49 -14.78 -21.87
C VAL A 8 0.03 -14.44 -22.20
N PRO A 9 -0.93 -14.80 -21.33
CA PRO A 9 -2.30 -14.35 -21.48
C PRO A 9 -2.37 -12.82 -21.44
N THR A 10 -3.22 -12.22 -22.27
CA THR A 10 -3.54 -10.78 -22.17
C THR A 10 -4.13 -10.51 -20.80
N ALA A 11 -3.57 -9.55 -20.07
CA ALA A 11 -4.03 -9.18 -18.77
C ALA A 11 -5.40 -8.47 -18.83
N ILE A 12 -6.31 -8.87 -17.97
CA ILE A 12 -7.65 -8.29 -17.86
C ILE A 12 -7.86 -7.98 -16.38
N ASN A 13 -8.39 -6.77 -16.10
CA ASN A 13 -8.72 -6.36 -14.74
C ASN A 13 -9.70 -7.31 -14.08
N GLU A 14 -9.46 -7.59 -12.82
CA GLU A 14 -10.32 -8.43 -11.99
C GLU A 14 -11.67 -7.76 -11.73
N THR A 15 -12.73 -8.55 -11.75
CA THR A 15 -14.08 -8.06 -11.48
C THR A 15 -14.26 -7.77 -9.99
N VAL A 16 -14.61 -6.52 -9.66
CA VAL A 16 -14.94 -6.09 -8.30
C VAL A 16 -16.27 -6.71 -7.88
N LYS A 17 -16.29 -7.44 -6.77
CA LYS A 17 -17.50 -8.05 -6.19
C LYS A 17 -18.28 -7.03 -5.36
N SER A 18 -19.60 -7.15 -5.40
CA SER A 18 -20.50 -6.15 -4.80
C SER A 18 -20.73 -6.34 -3.30
N TYR A 19 -20.56 -7.54 -2.78
CA TYR A 19 -20.90 -7.91 -1.40
C TYR A 19 -22.36 -7.55 -1.03
N ALA A 20 -23.26 -7.65 -2.01
CA ALA A 20 -24.68 -7.36 -1.83
C ALA A 20 -25.29 -8.27 -0.74
N PRO A 21 -26.34 -7.82 -0.04
CA PRO A 21 -27.05 -8.65 0.93
C PRO A 21 -27.49 -10.00 0.32
N GLY A 22 -27.14 -11.11 0.97
CA GLY A 22 -27.46 -12.47 0.50
C GLY A 22 -26.54 -13.02 -0.57
N SER A 23 -25.47 -12.31 -0.97
CA SER A 23 -24.49 -12.84 -1.91
C SER A 23 -23.51 -13.81 -1.24
N PRO A 24 -23.03 -14.84 -1.97
CA PRO A 24 -22.08 -15.81 -1.43
C PRO A 24 -20.77 -15.17 -0.93
N GLU A 25 -20.27 -14.16 -1.64
CA GLU A 25 -19.07 -13.44 -1.24
C GLU A 25 -19.24 -12.67 0.08
N ARG A 26 -20.45 -12.12 0.34
CA ARG A 26 -20.75 -11.47 1.62
C ARG A 26 -20.79 -12.47 2.77
N GLU A 27 -21.35 -13.64 2.58
CA GLU A 27 -21.35 -14.71 3.58
C GLU A 27 -19.93 -15.23 3.86
N ALA A 28 -19.14 -15.44 2.79
CA ALA A 28 -17.77 -15.90 2.90
C ALA A 28 -16.88 -14.92 3.66
N ILE A 29 -16.97 -13.61 3.36
CA ILE A 29 -16.16 -12.58 4.04
C ILE A 29 -16.59 -12.42 5.50
N ALA A 30 -17.89 -12.43 5.81
CA ALA A 30 -18.37 -12.32 7.18
C ALA A 30 -17.89 -13.49 8.05
N LYS A 31 -17.94 -14.71 7.51
CA LYS A 31 -17.42 -15.92 8.17
C LYS A 31 -15.91 -15.80 8.41
N GLN A 32 -15.15 -15.42 7.38
CA GLN A 32 -13.69 -15.33 7.46
C GLN A 32 -13.23 -14.22 8.42
N TYR A 33 -13.93 -13.07 8.40
CA TYR A 33 -13.68 -11.97 9.33
C TYR A 33 -13.90 -12.43 10.78
N ALA A 34 -15.06 -13.06 11.07
CA ALA A 34 -15.37 -13.55 12.40
C ALA A 34 -14.39 -14.61 12.90
N GLU A 35 -13.90 -15.49 12.01
CA GLU A 35 -12.87 -16.47 12.32
C GLU A 35 -11.55 -15.81 12.70
N TYR A 36 -11.05 -14.88 11.87
CA TYR A 36 -9.80 -14.18 12.10
C TYR A 36 -9.87 -13.24 13.31
N PHE A 37 -11.00 -12.59 13.53
CA PHE A 37 -11.18 -11.66 14.65
C PHE A 37 -11.19 -12.39 16.00
N LYS A 38 -11.71 -13.61 16.07
CA LYS A 38 -11.72 -14.45 17.28
C LYS A 38 -10.40 -15.20 17.49
N GLY A 39 -9.66 -15.43 16.43
CA GLY A 39 -8.47 -16.26 16.45
C GLY A 39 -7.30 -15.61 17.15
N SER A 40 -6.31 -16.44 17.45
CA SER A 40 -4.99 -15.98 17.88
C SER A 40 -3.99 -16.35 16.77
N VAL A 41 -3.66 -15.38 15.93
CA VAL A 41 -2.72 -15.56 14.82
C VAL A 41 -1.30 -15.36 15.31
N ASP A 42 -0.45 -16.36 15.14
CA ASP A 42 0.97 -16.27 15.43
C ASP A 42 1.75 -16.12 14.12
N VAL A 43 2.43 -14.98 13.93
CA VAL A 43 3.12 -14.66 12.68
C VAL A 43 4.63 -14.75 12.88
N PRO A 44 5.27 -15.80 12.33
CA PRO A 44 6.74 -15.93 12.34
C PRO A 44 7.38 -15.02 11.30
N MET A 45 8.68 -14.76 11.41
CA MET A 45 9.48 -14.37 10.25
C MET A 45 9.65 -15.56 9.30
N TYR A 46 9.73 -15.26 8.00
CA TYR A 46 9.94 -16.29 6.96
C TYR A 46 11.31 -16.08 6.32
N ILE A 47 12.26 -16.98 6.62
CA ILE A 47 13.63 -16.93 6.09
C ILE A 47 13.97 -18.28 5.48
N GLY A 48 14.07 -18.34 4.16
CA GLY A 48 14.19 -19.61 3.46
C GLY A 48 12.96 -20.50 3.68
N ASN A 49 13.22 -21.74 4.07
CA ASN A 49 12.18 -22.70 4.44
C ASN A 49 11.79 -22.64 5.93
N GLU A 50 12.37 -21.74 6.71
CA GLU A 50 12.15 -21.67 8.15
C GLU A 50 11.11 -20.62 8.53
N GLU A 51 10.26 -20.99 9.48
CA GLU A 51 9.36 -20.09 10.20
C GLU A 51 9.99 -19.77 11.56
N ILE A 52 10.56 -18.60 11.69
CA ILE A 52 11.35 -18.22 12.88
C ILE A 52 10.46 -17.53 13.91
N ARG A 53 10.43 -18.14 15.10
CA ARG A 53 9.72 -17.64 16.29
C ARG A 53 10.72 -17.34 17.40
N THR A 54 10.96 -16.05 17.63
CA THR A 54 12.01 -15.61 18.58
C THR A 54 11.53 -15.58 20.03
N GLY A 55 10.23 -15.64 20.28
CA GLY A 55 9.66 -15.40 21.61
C GLY A 55 9.59 -13.93 22.03
N ASN A 56 10.33 -13.04 21.35
CA ASN A 56 10.18 -11.59 21.50
C ASN A 56 9.05 -11.15 20.54
N THR A 57 7.87 -10.87 21.09
CA THR A 57 6.65 -10.67 20.29
C THR A 57 6.04 -9.29 20.51
N ARG A 58 5.25 -8.87 19.53
CA ARG A 58 4.37 -7.70 19.62
C ARG A 58 2.95 -8.09 19.23
N ASN A 59 1.97 -7.56 19.93
CA ASN A 59 0.56 -7.80 19.63
C ASN A 59 0.13 -7.13 18.35
N MET A 60 -0.78 -7.77 17.62
CA MET A 60 -1.54 -7.19 16.51
C MET A 60 -2.93 -6.83 17.01
N THR A 61 -3.28 -5.55 16.90
CA THR A 61 -4.57 -5.01 17.33
C THR A 61 -5.23 -4.26 16.16
N PRO A 62 -6.54 -4.46 15.92
CA PRO A 62 -7.25 -3.71 14.89
C PRO A 62 -7.33 -2.21 15.24
N PRO A 63 -7.10 -1.29 14.30
CA PRO A 63 -7.22 0.15 14.57
C PRO A 63 -8.60 0.59 15.08
N HIS A 64 -9.67 -0.11 14.69
CA HIS A 64 -11.05 0.17 15.12
C HIS A 64 -11.43 -0.44 16.48
N ASP A 65 -10.55 -1.29 17.03
CA ASP A 65 -10.67 -1.86 18.40
C ASP A 65 -9.26 -2.20 18.91
N HIS A 66 -8.51 -1.18 19.31
CA HIS A 66 -7.10 -1.33 19.71
C HIS A 66 -6.91 -2.05 21.05
N GLN A 67 -7.99 -2.37 21.77
CA GLN A 67 -7.95 -3.19 22.98
C GLN A 67 -8.06 -4.69 22.66
N HIS A 68 -8.56 -5.03 21.46
CA HIS A 68 -8.70 -6.41 21.03
C HIS A 68 -7.40 -6.92 20.38
N VAL A 69 -6.88 -8.05 20.88
CA VAL A 69 -5.67 -8.68 20.32
C VAL A 69 -6.08 -9.82 19.40
N VAL A 70 -5.80 -9.68 18.11
CA VAL A 70 -6.07 -10.72 17.10
C VAL A 70 -4.93 -11.70 16.92
N GLY A 71 -3.77 -11.40 17.47
CA GLY A 71 -2.58 -12.26 17.38
C GLY A 71 -1.30 -11.52 17.75
N GLN A 72 -0.18 -12.17 17.45
CA GLN A 72 1.15 -11.63 17.70
C GLN A 72 2.08 -11.92 16.54
N TYR A 73 3.19 -11.17 16.47
CA TYR A 73 4.28 -11.42 15.53
C TYR A 73 5.62 -11.33 16.23
N HIS A 74 6.62 -12.05 15.68
CA HIS A 74 7.94 -12.20 16.27
C HIS A 74 8.90 -11.15 15.75
N LEU A 75 9.56 -10.43 16.67
CA LEU A 75 10.57 -9.43 16.33
C LEU A 75 11.94 -10.09 16.15
N GLY A 76 12.59 -9.75 15.05
CA GLY A 76 13.94 -10.20 14.72
C GLY A 76 15.02 -9.26 15.24
N GLU A 77 16.22 -9.80 15.28
CA GLU A 77 17.46 -9.12 15.58
C GLU A 77 18.34 -9.04 14.32
N GLN A 78 19.47 -8.34 14.40
CA GLN A 78 20.40 -8.16 13.28
C GLN A 78 20.81 -9.50 12.64
N SER A 79 21.07 -10.54 13.43
CA SER A 79 21.42 -11.88 12.95
C SER A 79 20.37 -12.51 12.03
N HIS A 80 19.09 -12.24 12.27
CA HIS A 80 17.99 -12.72 11.42
C HIS A 80 17.99 -12.00 10.07
N VAL A 81 18.29 -10.71 10.07
CA VAL A 81 18.41 -9.92 8.82
C VAL A 81 19.60 -10.39 8.00
N GLU A 82 20.74 -10.63 8.63
CA GLU A 82 21.94 -11.17 7.98
C GLU A 82 21.68 -12.57 7.41
N ASN A 83 20.92 -13.42 8.13
CA ASN A 83 20.50 -14.72 7.63
C ASN A 83 19.55 -14.61 6.44
N ALA A 84 18.61 -13.66 6.46
CA ALA A 84 17.71 -13.40 5.33
C ALA A 84 18.48 -12.96 4.08
N ILE A 85 19.50 -12.10 4.23
CA ILE A 85 20.39 -11.70 3.14
C ILE A 85 21.15 -12.91 2.58
N LYS A 86 21.76 -13.69 3.43
CA LYS A 86 22.49 -14.92 3.03
C LYS A 86 21.59 -15.89 2.29
N THR A 87 20.38 -16.13 2.80
CA THR A 87 19.40 -17.03 2.21
C THR A 87 18.90 -16.52 0.85
N ALA A 88 18.66 -15.21 0.72
CA ALA A 88 18.31 -14.58 -0.54
C ALA A 88 19.41 -14.76 -1.60
N LEU A 89 20.67 -14.57 -1.23
CA LEU A 89 21.82 -14.76 -2.13
C LEU A 89 22.01 -16.23 -2.56
N GLU A 90 21.71 -17.17 -1.68
CA GLU A 90 21.76 -18.61 -2.03
C GLU A 90 20.62 -18.97 -2.99
N ALA A 91 19.40 -18.57 -2.70
CA ALA A 91 18.24 -18.80 -3.57
C ALA A 91 18.41 -18.16 -4.97
N ARG A 92 19.08 -17.01 -5.04
CA ARG A 92 19.38 -16.31 -6.28
C ARG A 92 20.09 -17.19 -7.30
N LYS A 93 20.98 -18.08 -6.88
CA LYS A 93 21.77 -18.93 -7.79
C LYS A 93 20.90 -19.74 -8.76
N ASN A 94 19.78 -20.25 -8.28
CA ASN A 94 18.84 -21.04 -9.08
C ASN A 94 17.73 -20.16 -9.65
N TRP A 95 17.17 -19.24 -8.85
CA TRP A 95 16.05 -18.41 -9.23
C TRP A 95 16.36 -17.49 -10.43
N SER A 96 17.54 -16.87 -10.42
CA SER A 96 17.97 -16.00 -11.52
C SER A 96 18.18 -16.73 -12.85
N GLN A 97 18.37 -18.04 -12.82
CA GLN A 97 18.55 -18.89 -14.01
C GLN A 97 17.26 -19.59 -14.44
N MET A 98 16.19 -19.51 -13.64
CA MET A 98 14.91 -20.10 -13.99
C MET A 98 14.34 -19.41 -15.24
N PRO A 99 13.89 -20.16 -16.25
CA PRO A 99 13.23 -19.58 -17.41
C PRO A 99 12.11 -18.63 -17.01
N TRP A 100 12.00 -17.50 -17.71
CA TRP A 100 11.06 -16.44 -17.34
C TRP A 100 9.59 -16.90 -17.39
N GLU A 101 9.25 -17.78 -18.33
CA GLU A 101 7.91 -18.36 -18.46
C GLU A 101 7.53 -19.23 -17.26
N GLN A 102 8.49 -19.89 -16.62
CA GLN A 102 8.26 -20.67 -15.39
C GLN A 102 8.00 -19.74 -14.20
N ARG A 103 8.78 -18.64 -14.10
CA ARG A 103 8.51 -17.61 -13.10
C ARG A 103 7.13 -16.98 -13.32
N ALA A 104 6.81 -16.62 -14.56
CA ALA A 104 5.49 -16.09 -14.92
C ALA A 104 4.34 -17.01 -14.49
N ALA A 105 4.47 -18.32 -14.73
CA ALA A 105 3.45 -19.30 -14.36
C ALA A 105 3.18 -19.35 -12.84
N ILE A 106 4.23 -19.17 -12.00
CA ILE A 106 4.09 -19.10 -10.54
C ILE A 106 3.26 -17.87 -10.13
N PHE A 107 3.56 -16.70 -10.68
CA PHE A 107 2.83 -15.48 -10.32
C PHE A 107 1.40 -15.41 -10.90
N LEU A 108 1.17 -16.00 -12.09
CA LEU A 108 -0.19 -16.19 -12.60
C LEU A 108 -0.99 -17.16 -11.72
N LYS A 109 -0.37 -18.23 -11.21
CA LYS A 109 -1.02 -19.10 -10.22
C LYS A 109 -1.32 -18.36 -8.92
N ALA A 110 -0.43 -17.47 -8.46
CA ALA A 110 -0.71 -16.61 -7.31
C ALA A 110 -1.95 -15.74 -7.55
N ALA A 111 -2.11 -15.16 -8.75
CA ALA A 111 -3.30 -14.40 -9.11
C ALA A 111 -4.59 -15.24 -9.00
N GLU A 112 -4.58 -16.48 -9.50
CA GLU A 112 -5.73 -17.38 -9.41
C GLU A 112 -6.04 -17.80 -7.95
N LEU A 113 -5.02 -17.99 -7.12
CA LEU A 113 -5.21 -18.25 -5.69
C LEU A 113 -5.90 -17.06 -4.99
N VAL A 114 -5.50 -15.83 -5.31
CA VAL A 114 -6.16 -14.63 -4.76
C VAL A 114 -7.58 -14.49 -5.29
N ALA A 115 -7.81 -14.69 -6.58
CA ALA A 115 -9.13 -14.60 -7.21
C ALA A 115 -10.12 -15.64 -6.65
N GLY A 116 -9.60 -16.78 -6.21
CA GLY A 116 -10.36 -17.93 -5.70
C GLY A 116 -10.28 -18.09 -4.17
N PRO A 117 -9.53 -19.10 -3.68
CA PRO A 117 -9.61 -19.55 -2.28
C PRO A 117 -9.08 -18.55 -1.26
N TYR A 118 -8.24 -17.59 -1.67
CA TYR A 118 -7.67 -16.58 -0.78
C TYR A 118 -8.43 -15.26 -0.75
N ARG A 119 -9.43 -15.04 -1.62
CA ARG A 119 -10.12 -13.74 -1.72
C ARG A 119 -10.74 -13.28 -0.40
N ALA A 120 -11.52 -14.14 0.25
CA ALA A 120 -12.08 -13.80 1.55
C ALA A 120 -11.01 -13.66 2.64
N LYS A 121 -9.95 -14.47 2.59
CA LYS A 121 -8.84 -14.42 3.57
C LYS A 121 -8.07 -13.12 3.50
N ILE A 122 -7.65 -12.70 2.31
CA ILE A 122 -6.87 -11.46 2.13
C ILE A 122 -7.70 -10.23 2.45
N ASN A 123 -8.99 -10.22 2.06
CA ASN A 123 -9.90 -9.13 2.39
C ASN A 123 -10.16 -9.04 3.89
N ALA A 124 -10.47 -10.15 4.57
CA ALA A 124 -10.69 -10.17 6.01
C ALA A 124 -9.44 -9.72 6.80
N ALA A 125 -8.26 -10.21 6.43
CA ALA A 125 -7.01 -9.77 7.04
C ALA A 125 -6.75 -8.26 6.85
N THR A 126 -7.09 -7.72 5.67
CA THR A 126 -7.00 -6.29 5.36
C THR A 126 -8.00 -5.46 6.16
N MET A 127 -9.26 -5.91 6.25
CA MET A 127 -10.29 -5.26 7.07
C MET A 127 -9.87 -5.16 8.53
N ILE A 128 -9.27 -6.20 9.08
CA ILE A 128 -8.83 -6.26 10.48
C ILE A 128 -7.57 -5.41 10.68
N ALA A 129 -6.53 -5.62 9.89
CA ALA A 129 -5.23 -4.99 10.10
C ALA A 129 -5.23 -3.48 9.79
N GLN A 130 -6.00 -3.06 8.80
CA GLN A 130 -5.99 -1.69 8.27
C GLN A 130 -7.28 -0.93 8.54
N SER A 131 -8.30 -1.59 9.13
CA SER A 131 -9.66 -1.04 9.29
C SER A 131 -10.29 -0.60 7.95
N LYS A 132 -9.99 -1.29 6.86
CA LYS A 132 -10.67 -1.05 5.58
C LYS A 132 -12.08 -1.62 5.59
N THR A 133 -13.04 -0.93 4.97
CA THR A 133 -14.35 -1.52 4.69
C THR A 133 -14.19 -2.68 3.71
N VAL A 134 -15.19 -3.54 3.62
CA VAL A 134 -15.16 -4.67 2.68
C VAL A 134 -14.92 -4.21 1.24
N HIS A 135 -15.51 -3.08 0.86
CA HIS A 135 -15.37 -2.52 -0.49
C HIS A 135 -13.95 -2.03 -0.78
N GLN A 136 -13.34 -1.36 0.21
CA GLN A 136 -11.96 -0.92 0.12
C GLN A 136 -10.99 -2.10 0.12
N ALA A 137 -11.23 -3.14 0.93
CA ALA A 137 -10.42 -4.35 0.92
C ALA A 137 -10.54 -5.11 -0.41
N GLU A 138 -11.74 -5.20 -0.97
CA GLU A 138 -11.97 -5.84 -2.27
C GLU A 138 -11.17 -5.17 -3.39
N ILE A 139 -11.17 -3.84 -3.44
CA ILE A 139 -10.45 -3.07 -4.47
C ILE A 139 -8.95 -3.08 -4.16
N ASP A 140 -8.55 -2.60 -2.98
CA ASP A 140 -7.17 -2.25 -2.63
C ASP A 140 -6.34 -3.46 -2.14
N ALA A 141 -6.95 -4.65 -1.97
CA ALA A 141 -6.24 -5.87 -1.62
C ALA A 141 -6.44 -6.95 -2.68
N ALA A 142 -7.69 -7.43 -2.90
CA ALA A 142 -7.90 -8.55 -3.80
C ALA A 142 -7.74 -8.16 -5.27
N CYS A 143 -8.59 -7.25 -5.78
CA CYS A 143 -8.62 -6.94 -7.21
C CYS A 143 -7.32 -6.33 -7.70
N GLU A 144 -6.81 -5.30 -7.01
CA GLU A 144 -5.56 -4.63 -7.40
C GLU A 144 -4.37 -5.58 -7.35
N TYR A 145 -4.30 -6.49 -6.36
CA TYR A 145 -3.20 -7.44 -6.30
C TYR A 145 -3.28 -8.50 -7.40
N ILE A 146 -4.47 -9.00 -7.73
CA ILE A 146 -4.68 -9.88 -8.89
C ILE A 146 -4.23 -9.19 -10.17
N ASP A 147 -4.62 -7.92 -10.33
CA ASP A 147 -4.24 -7.12 -11.50
C ASP A 147 -2.73 -6.91 -11.56
N PHE A 148 -2.06 -6.54 -10.47
CA PHE A 148 -0.60 -6.45 -10.44
C PHE A 148 0.06 -7.76 -10.88
N LEU A 149 -0.39 -8.90 -10.39
CA LEU A 149 0.20 -10.20 -10.74
C LEU A 149 0.02 -10.53 -12.23
N ARG A 150 -1.16 -10.23 -12.80
CA ARG A 150 -1.45 -10.49 -14.23
C ARG A 150 -0.73 -9.50 -15.14
N PHE A 151 -0.85 -8.19 -14.87
CA PHE A 151 -0.27 -7.14 -15.69
C PHE A 151 1.26 -7.12 -15.62
N ASN A 152 1.86 -7.39 -14.46
CA ASN A 152 3.33 -7.47 -14.38
C ASN A 152 3.91 -8.61 -15.22
N VAL A 153 3.20 -9.73 -15.37
CA VAL A 153 3.62 -10.81 -16.27
C VAL A 153 3.55 -10.35 -17.73
N GLU A 154 2.50 -9.66 -18.13
CA GLU A 154 2.39 -9.08 -19.47
C GLU A 154 3.47 -8.04 -19.73
N PHE A 155 3.70 -7.10 -18.79
CA PHE A 155 4.75 -6.08 -18.89
C PHE A 155 6.15 -6.68 -18.94
N MET A 156 6.42 -7.75 -18.17
CA MET A 156 7.68 -8.48 -18.26
C MET A 156 7.89 -9.06 -19.68
N SER A 157 6.85 -9.64 -20.26
CA SER A 157 6.89 -10.17 -21.64
C SER A 157 7.20 -9.07 -22.65
N GLN A 158 6.52 -7.91 -22.52
CA GLN A 158 6.75 -6.75 -23.40
C GLN A 158 8.19 -6.23 -23.27
N ILE A 159 8.73 -6.13 -22.05
CA ILE A 159 10.13 -5.72 -21.83
C ILE A 159 11.10 -6.70 -22.51
N TYR A 160 10.85 -8.00 -22.41
CA TYR A 160 11.74 -9.00 -23.01
C TYR A 160 11.65 -9.04 -24.54
N ASP A 161 10.54 -8.60 -25.11
CA ASP A 161 10.35 -8.45 -26.57
C ASP A 161 11.07 -7.22 -27.13
N GLU A 162 11.42 -6.23 -26.30
CA GLU A 162 12.22 -5.09 -26.72
C GLU A 162 13.64 -5.50 -27.06
N GLN A 163 13.93 -5.58 -28.36
CA GLN A 163 15.23 -5.95 -28.89
C GLN A 163 15.79 -4.86 -29.82
N PRO A 164 17.12 -4.68 -29.86
CA PRO A 164 17.73 -3.69 -30.75
C PRO A 164 17.58 -4.06 -32.21
N ASP A 165 17.56 -3.05 -33.08
CA ASP A 165 17.56 -3.25 -34.52
C ASP A 165 18.85 -3.96 -34.98
N SER A 166 18.70 -4.87 -35.93
CA SER A 166 19.80 -5.59 -36.58
C SER A 166 20.10 -4.98 -37.94
N SER A 167 21.38 -4.82 -38.25
CA SER A 167 21.81 -4.42 -39.62
C SER A 167 22.10 -5.61 -40.49
N GLU A 168 22.26 -5.38 -41.79
CA GLU A 168 22.56 -6.45 -42.77
C GLU A 168 23.82 -7.24 -42.36
N GLY A 169 23.67 -8.55 -42.24
CA GLY A 169 24.74 -9.45 -41.85
C GLY A 169 25.08 -9.46 -40.33
N VAL A 170 24.34 -8.72 -39.52
CA VAL A 170 24.57 -8.63 -38.04
C VAL A 170 23.24 -8.87 -37.33
N TRP A 171 23.27 -9.74 -36.34
CA TRP A 171 22.14 -9.96 -35.41
C TRP A 171 22.45 -9.37 -34.04
N ASN A 172 21.81 -8.28 -33.70
CA ASN A 172 21.91 -7.63 -32.38
C ASN A 172 20.86 -8.21 -31.43
N ARG A 173 21.27 -8.49 -30.21
CA ARG A 173 20.39 -9.03 -29.18
C ARG A 173 20.76 -8.53 -27.78
N VAL A 174 19.78 -8.27 -26.94
CA VAL A 174 19.91 -7.99 -25.51
C VAL A 174 19.47 -9.20 -24.70
N GLU A 175 20.24 -9.53 -23.69
CA GLU A 175 19.88 -10.48 -22.63
C GLU A 175 19.56 -9.70 -21.37
N TYR A 176 18.32 -9.79 -20.89
CA TYR A 176 17.89 -9.16 -19.64
C TYR A 176 18.24 -10.05 -18.46
N ARG A 177 19.12 -9.55 -17.59
CA ARG A 177 19.60 -10.27 -16.41
C ARG A 177 19.01 -9.70 -15.14
N PRO A 178 18.66 -10.52 -14.12
CA PRO A 178 18.39 -10.07 -12.76
C PRO A 178 19.58 -9.26 -12.20
N LEU A 179 19.30 -8.41 -11.22
CA LEU A 179 20.34 -7.63 -10.53
C LEU A 179 21.36 -8.53 -9.84
N GLU A 180 22.60 -8.07 -9.72
CA GLU A 180 23.66 -8.80 -8.99
C GLU A 180 23.59 -8.48 -7.50
N GLY A 181 22.86 -9.31 -6.77
CA GLY A 181 22.60 -9.15 -5.36
C GLY A 181 21.13 -9.42 -5.03
N PHE A 182 20.64 -8.76 -4.00
CA PHE A 182 19.25 -8.86 -3.56
C PHE A 182 18.55 -7.49 -3.55
N VAL A 183 17.23 -7.51 -3.60
CA VAL A 183 16.39 -6.31 -3.51
C VAL A 183 15.81 -6.20 -2.10
N TYR A 184 15.82 -5.00 -1.53
CA TYR A 184 15.14 -4.67 -0.29
C TYR A 184 13.75 -4.12 -0.62
N ALA A 185 12.69 -4.78 -0.20
CA ALA A 185 11.32 -4.28 -0.32
C ALA A 185 10.82 -3.73 1.02
N ILE A 186 10.40 -2.48 1.03
CA ILE A 186 9.74 -1.84 2.19
C ILE A 186 8.34 -1.46 1.75
N THR A 187 7.33 -2.00 2.43
CA THR A 187 5.94 -1.83 2.01
C THR A 187 5.10 -1.07 3.02
N PRO A 188 4.11 -0.29 2.53
CA PRO A 188 3.30 0.59 3.35
C PRO A 188 2.21 -0.19 4.10
N PHE A 189 1.48 0.49 4.99
CA PHE A 189 0.36 -0.11 5.69
C PHE A 189 -0.97 -0.05 4.94
N ASN A 190 -1.12 0.90 4.01
CA ASN A 190 -2.43 1.30 3.49
C ASN A 190 -2.97 0.44 2.35
N PHE A 191 -2.10 -0.30 1.64
CA PHE A 191 -2.49 -1.17 0.52
C PHE A 191 -1.86 -2.55 0.65
N THR A 192 -2.69 -3.58 0.86
CA THR A 192 -2.22 -4.98 0.83
C THR A 192 -1.73 -5.36 -0.56
N ALA A 193 -2.37 -4.84 -1.62
CA ALA A 193 -1.92 -5.06 -2.99
C ALA A 193 -0.49 -4.54 -3.22
N ILE A 194 -0.17 -3.32 -2.78
CA ILE A 194 1.19 -2.76 -2.88
C ILE A 194 2.18 -3.58 -2.07
N ALA A 195 1.79 -4.02 -0.86
CA ALA A 195 2.65 -4.85 -0.04
C ALA A 195 3.02 -6.19 -0.69
N GLY A 196 2.10 -6.79 -1.43
CA GLY A 196 2.37 -7.98 -2.23
C GLY A 196 3.17 -7.67 -3.50
N ASN A 197 2.86 -6.54 -4.15
CA ASN A 197 3.46 -6.17 -5.43
C ASN A 197 4.95 -5.85 -5.35
N LEU A 198 5.40 -5.11 -4.32
CA LEU A 198 6.80 -4.70 -4.25
C LEU A 198 7.79 -5.89 -4.22
N PRO A 199 7.61 -6.91 -3.37
CA PRO A 199 8.43 -8.11 -3.44
C PRO A 199 8.14 -8.96 -4.68
N ALA A 200 6.88 -9.08 -5.13
CA ALA A 200 6.50 -9.94 -6.24
C ALA A 200 7.05 -9.46 -7.59
N SER A 201 6.97 -8.17 -7.89
CA SER A 201 7.48 -7.62 -9.15
C SER A 201 8.99 -7.78 -9.29
N ALA A 202 9.75 -7.56 -8.20
CA ALA A 202 11.18 -7.80 -8.18
C ALA A 202 11.50 -9.29 -8.37
N ALA A 203 10.76 -10.18 -7.69
CA ALA A 203 10.95 -11.62 -7.79
C ALA A 203 10.58 -12.15 -9.19
N LEU A 204 9.50 -11.68 -9.80
CA LEU A 204 9.09 -12.04 -11.17
C LEU A 204 10.22 -11.80 -12.17
N MET A 205 10.96 -10.70 -12.04
CA MET A 205 12.12 -10.37 -12.87
C MET A 205 13.39 -11.17 -12.53
N GLY A 206 13.28 -12.19 -11.67
CA GLY A 206 14.38 -13.11 -11.30
C GLY A 206 15.25 -12.64 -10.15
N ASN A 207 14.87 -11.58 -9.45
CA ASN A 207 15.57 -11.12 -8.25
C ASN A 207 15.12 -11.89 -7.02
N THR A 208 15.95 -11.88 -5.97
CA THR A 208 15.56 -12.32 -4.63
C THR A 208 15.38 -11.12 -3.71
N VAL A 209 14.53 -11.28 -2.70
CA VAL A 209 14.00 -10.16 -1.92
C VAL A 209 14.14 -10.42 -0.42
N VAL A 210 14.60 -9.39 0.29
CA VAL A 210 14.38 -9.25 1.74
C VAL A 210 13.27 -8.22 1.91
N TRP A 211 12.14 -8.65 2.46
CA TRP A 211 10.93 -7.86 2.57
C TRP A 211 10.64 -7.48 4.01
N LYS A 212 10.47 -6.18 4.25
CA LYS A 212 10.01 -5.62 5.52
C LYS A 212 8.64 -4.96 5.32
N PRO A 213 7.54 -5.63 5.65
CA PRO A 213 6.23 -5.00 5.65
C PRO A 213 6.09 -3.99 6.80
N SER A 214 5.11 -3.12 6.70
CA SER A 214 4.71 -2.25 7.80
C SER A 214 4.21 -3.08 8.99
N ASP A 215 4.55 -2.66 10.21
CA ASP A 215 4.11 -3.32 11.45
C ASP A 215 2.57 -3.36 11.57
N HIS A 216 1.88 -2.39 10.97
CA HIS A 216 0.41 -2.31 10.94
C HIS A 216 -0.23 -3.11 9.79
N GLN A 217 0.55 -3.90 9.04
CA GLN A 217 0.06 -4.70 7.93
C GLN A 217 0.51 -6.17 8.02
N ILE A 218 1.13 -6.57 9.11
CA ILE A 218 1.74 -7.91 9.25
C ILE A 218 0.72 -9.03 9.06
N PHE A 219 -0.50 -8.85 9.51
CA PHE A 219 -1.53 -9.90 9.33
C PHE A 219 -1.83 -10.17 7.85
N SER A 220 -2.08 -9.14 7.04
CA SER A 220 -2.29 -9.32 5.60
C SER A 220 -1.01 -9.74 4.88
N ALA A 221 0.18 -9.30 5.34
CA ALA A 221 1.46 -9.75 4.81
C ALA A 221 1.69 -11.26 5.02
N LYS A 222 1.23 -11.81 6.15
CA LYS A 222 1.24 -13.28 6.36
C LYS A 222 0.42 -13.99 5.30
N VAL A 223 -0.79 -13.51 5.02
CA VAL A 223 -1.65 -14.11 3.98
C VAL A 223 -0.97 -14.05 2.60
N LEU A 224 -0.26 -12.97 2.30
CA LEU A 224 0.53 -12.86 1.07
C LEU A 224 1.65 -13.90 1.01
N MET A 225 2.37 -14.15 2.12
CA MET A 225 3.38 -15.21 2.18
C MET A 225 2.78 -16.60 2.00
N ASP A 226 1.61 -16.88 2.58
CA ASP A 226 0.89 -18.13 2.37
C ASP A 226 0.55 -18.34 0.87
N ILE A 227 0.11 -17.26 0.19
CA ILE A 227 -0.16 -17.28 -1.26
C ILE A 227 1.11 -17.56 -2.06
N PHE A 228 2.23 -16.90 -1.76
CA PHE A 228 3.51 -17.13 -2.45
C PHE A 228 3.97 -18.58 -2.30
N LYS A 229 3.91 -19.12 -1.08
CA LYS A 229 4.27 -20.52 -0.82
C LYS A 229 3.38 -21.51 -1.60
N GLU A 230 2.06 -21.33 -1.57
CA GLU A 230 1.11 -22.20 -2.28
C GLU A 230 1.20 -22.06 -3.81
N ALA A 231 1.54 -20.87 -4.29
CA ALA A 231 1.79 -20.63 -5.72
C ALA A 231 3.06 -21.37 -6.20
N GLY A 232 4.00 -21.61 -5.32
CA GLY A 232 5.26 -22.31 -5.61
C GLY A 232 6.45 -21.38 -5.77
N VAL A 233 6.43 -20.19 -5.18
CA VAL A 233 7.64 -19.36 -5.04
C VAL A 233 8.66 -20.15 -4.21
N PRO A 234 9.87 -20.41 -4.73
CA PRO A 234 10.86 -21.21 -4.00
C PRO A 234 11.31 -20.53 -2.70
N ASP A 235 11.67 -21.37 -1.72
CA ASP A 235 12.19 -20.90 -0.45
C ASP A 235 13.41 -19.99 -0.62
N GLY A 236 13.43 -18.87 0.11
CA GLY A 236 14.51 -17.90 0.06
C GLY A 236 14.43 -16.88 -1.07
N VAL A 237 13.50 -17.02 -2.04
CA VAL A 237 13.27 -16.00 -3.08
C VAL A 237 12.67 -14.73 -2.48
N ILE A 238 11.71 -14.89 -1.58
CA ILE A 238 11.12 -13.78 -0.79
C ILE A 238 11.26 -14.15 0.69
N ASN A 239 12.05 -13.36 1.43
CA ASN A 239 12.25 -13.52 2.86
C ASN A 239 11.59 -12.36 3.58
N MET A 240 10.74 -12.63 4.58
CA MET A 240 9.99 -11.60 5.29
C MET A 240 10.48 -11.46 6.73
N VAL A 241 10.94 -10.27 7.11
CA VAL A 241 11.53 -9.96 8.41
C VAL A 241 10.82 -8.80 9.10
N TYR A 242 10.77 -8.85 10.42
CA TYR A 242 10.19 -7.82 11.28
C TYR A 242 11.18 -7.43 12.38
N GLY A 243 11.03 -6.24 12.96
CA GLY A 243 11.87 -5.77 14.05
C GLY A 243 12.04 -4.26 14.02
N ASP A 244 13.08 -3.78 14.69
CA ASP A 244 13.41 -2.36 14.64
C ASP A 244 13.73 -1.93 13.20
N PRO A 245 12.97 -0.96 12.63
CA PRO A 245 13.12 -0.59 11.22
C PRO A 245 14.47 0.07 10.91
N VAL A 246 15.09 0.75 11.88
CA VAL A 246 16.41 1.38 11.70
C VAL A 246 17.47 0.32 11.66
N MET A 247 17.47 -0.62 12.62
CA MET A 247 18.40 -1.75 12.65
C MET A 247 18.32 -2.59 11.37
N ILE A 248 17.11 -2.95 10.93
CA ILE A 248 16.92 -3.74 9.69
C ILE A 248 17.50 -3.00 8.48
N THR A 249 17.12 -1.72 8.31
CA THR A 249 17.57 -0.91 7.19
C THR A 249 19.09 -0.72 7.18
N ASP A 250 19.68 -0.39 8.35
CA ASP A 250 21.13 -0.19 8.47
C ASP A 250 21.92 -1.49 8.21
N THR A 251 21.40 -2.63 8.63
CA THR A 251 22.01 -3.94 8.34
C THR A 251 22.00 -4.23 6.84
N ILE A 252 20.86 -4.01 6.18
CA ILE A 252 20.70 -4.25 4.75
C ILE A 252 21.59 -3.30 3.92
N LEU A 253 21.59 -2.01 4.23
CA LEU A 253 22.35 -1.00 3.47
C LEU A 253 23.87 -1.09 3.68
N LYS A 254 24.35 -1.84 4.67
CA LYS A 254 25.78 -2.15 4.84
C LYS A 254 26.24 -3.39 4.06
N SER A 255 25.31 -4.13 3.45
CA SER A 255 25.66 -5.30 2.66
C SER A 255 26.24 -4.89 1.30
N PRO A 256 27.42 -5.39 0.91
CA PRO A 256 27.99 -5.14 -0.43
C PRO A 256 27.13 -5.74 -1.56
N ASP A 257 26.29 -6.72 -1.24
CA ASP A 257 25.37 -7.37 -2.18
C ASP A 257 23.99 -6.69 -2.29
N PHE A 258 23.81 -5.52 -1.65
CA PHE A 258 22.60 -4.73 -1.82
C PHE A 258 22.52 -4.19 -3.27
N ALA A 259 21.55 -4.67 -4.04
CA ALA A 259 21.43 -4.36 -5.46
C ALA A 259 20.29 -3.39 -5.78
N GLY A 260 19.37 -3.15 -4.87
CA GLY A 260 18.31 -2.18 -5.06
C GLY A 260 17.27 -2.16 -3.94
N ILE A 261 16.49 -1.10 -3.94
CA ILE A 261 15.35 -0.93 -3.03
C ILE A 261 14.08 -0.67 -3.82
N HIS A 262 13.00 -1.33 -3.40
CA HIS A 262 11.64 -1.04 -3.83
C HIS A 262 10.85 -0.57 -2.60
N PHE A 263 10.54 0.72 -2.57
CA PHE A 263 10.02 1.41 -1.39
C PHE A 263 8.68 2.07 -1.66
N THR A 264 7.72 1.87 -0.77
CA THR A 264 6.54 2.73 -0.66
C THR A 264 6.33 3.10 0.80
N GLY A 265 6.26 4.41 1.10
CA GLY A 265 6.12 4.90 2.47
C GLY A 265 6.29 6.41 2.57
N SER A 266 6.70 6.89 3.76
CA SER A 266 6.82 8.33 3.97
C SER A 266 8.01 8.94 3.24
N THR A 267 7.82 10.15 2.69
CA THR A 267 8.86 10.93 1.99
C THR A 267 10.10 11.16 2.86
N HIS A 268 9.92 11.38 4.17
CA HIS A 268 11.03 11.61 5.09
C HIS A 268 11.92 10.36 5.21
N VAL A 269 11.31 9.19 5.42
CA VAL A 269 12.05 7.91 5.51
C VAL A 269 12.76 7.61 4.19
N PHE A 270 12.13 7.85 3.06
CA PHE A 270 12.75 7.63 1.74
C PHE A 270 13.99 8.51 1.52
N LYS A 271 13.90 9.79 1.88
CA LYS A 271 15.05 10.72 1.80
C LYS A 271 16.21 10.27 2.68
N ASP A 272 15.94 9.79 3.90
CA ASP A 272 16.96 9.26 4.80
C ASP A 272 17.63 8.00 4.24
N ILE A 273 16.84 7.08 3.71
CA ILE A 273 17.34 5.86 3.05
C ILE A 273 18.22 6.22 1.84
N TRP A 274 17.77 7.15 0.99
CA TRP A 274 18.54 7.59 -0.19
C TRP A 274 19.89 8.19 0.22
N LYS A 275 19.87 9.02 1.26
CA LYS A 275 21.11 9.59 1.83
C LYS A 275 22.05 8.46 2.28
N LYS A 276 21.57 7.48 3.04
CA LYS A 276 22.38 6.34 3.52
C LYS A 276 22.93 5.49 2.36
N ILE A 277 22.15 5.28 1.30
CA ILE A 277 22.63 4.58 0.09
C ILE A 277 23.78 5.38 -0.55
N GLY A 278 23.65 6.70 -0.67
CA GLY A 278 24.73 7.56 -1.20
C GLY A 278 26.00 7.52 -0.36
N GLU A 279 25.88 7.52 0.96
CA GLU A 279 27.00 7.41 1.89
C GLU A 279 27.73 6.07 1.77
N ASN A 280 27.01 5.00 1.45
CA ASN A 280 27.53 3.64 1.33
C ASN A 280 27.89 3.24 -0.11
N ILE A 281 27.81 4.13 -1.09
CA ILE A 281 27.96 3.79 -2.51
C ILE A 281 29.28 3.07 -2.82
N HIS A 282 30.32 3.33 -2.05
CA HIS A 282 31.67 2.80 -2.23
C HIS A 282 31.82 1.31 -1.83
N ILE A 283 30.85 0.75 -1.07
CA ILE A 283 30.91 -0.67 -0.65
C ILE A 283 30.14 -1.61 -1.58
N TYR A 284 29.23 -1.09 -2.39
CA TYR A 284 28.35 -1.92 -3.22
C TYR A 284 29.06 -2.49 -4.43
N LYS A 285 28.80 -3.78 -4.74
CA LYS A 285 29.34 -4.46 -5.92
C LYS A 285 28.79 -3.91 -7.23
N THR A 286 27.59 -3.31 -7.20
CA THR A 286 26.92 -2.72 -8.36
C THR A 286 26.24 -1.40 -7.95
N TYR A 287 25.76 -0.62 -8.92
CA TYR A 287 24.97 0.57 -8.64
C TYR A 287 23.56 0.17 -8.23
N PRO A 288 23.15 0.35 -6.96
CA PRO A 288 21.82 -0.03 -6.51
C PRO A 288 20.73 0.71 -7.27
N LYS A 289 19.66 0.02 -7.63
CA LYS A 289 18.45 0.64 -8.19
C LYS A 289 17.59 1.19 -7.06
N ILE A 290 17.16 2.44 -7.19
CA ILE A 290 16.31 3.10 -6.20
C ILE A 290 14.96 3.36 -6.85
N VAL A 291 13.94 2.63 -6.40
CA VAL A 291 12.55 2.81 -6.82
C VAL A 291 11.74 3.16 -5.57
N GLY A 292 11.16 4.36 -5.57
CA GLY A 292 10.42 4.85 -4.42
C GLY A 292 9.14 5.57 -4.80
N GLU A 293 8.08 5.20 -4.11
CA GLU A 293 6.81 5.91 -4.10
C GLU A 293 6.56 6.47 -2.70
N THR A 294 6.23 7.75 -2.62
CA THR A 294 6.06 8.44 -1.34
C THR A 294 4.71 9.16 -1.30
N GLY A 295 4.45 9.88 -0.22
CA GLY A 295 3.26 10.68 -0.08
C GLY A 295 3.20 11.89 -1.01
N GLY A 296 2.08 12.58 -1.00
CA GLY A 296 1.80 13.72 -1.86
C GLY A 296 0.78 14.68 -1.27
N LYS A 297 0.45 15.69 -2.03
CA LYS A 297 -0.61 16.68 -1.76
C LYS A 297 -1.49 16.81 -3.00
N ASP A 298 -2.26 15.75 -3.25
CA ASP A 298 -3.15 15.69 -4.39
C ASP A 298 -4.30 16.69 -4.23
N PHE A 299 -4.81 17.17 -5.35
CA PHE A 299 -5.76 18.27 -5.36
C PHE A 299 -6.92 18.03 -6.32
N ILE A 300 -8.01 18.73 -6.06
CA ILE A 300 -9.09 18.95 -7.01
C ILE A 300 -9.16 20.45 -7.27
N ILE A 301 -9.13 20.84 -8.53
CA ILE A 301 -9.39 22.21 -8.98
C ILE A 301 -10.61 22.22 -9.90
N ALA A 302 -11.64 22.97 -9.54
CA ALA A 302 -12.86 23.09 -10.33
C ALA A 302 -12.84 24.38 -11.16
N HIS A 303 -13.14 24.26 -12.46
CA HIS A 303 -13.37 25.42 -13.34
C HIS A 303 -14.77 26.01 -13.10
N PRO A 304 -15.02 27.32 -13.32
CA PRO A 304 -16.34 27.94 -13.13
C PRO A 304 -17.48 27.29 -13.95
N SER A 305 -17.18 26.54 -14.99
CA SER A 305 -18.16 25.77 -15.79
C SER A 305 -18.41 24.37 -15.29
N ALA A 306 -17.82 23.95 -14.16
CA ALA A 306 -17.96 22.60 -13.64
C ALA A 306 -19.38 22.34 -13.11
N ASN A 307 -19.78 21.07 -13.04
CA ASN A 307 -21.02 20.67 -12.37
C ASN A 307 -20.77 20.55 -10.86
N ALA A 308 -21.45 21.36 -10.07
CA ALA A 308 -21.23 21.45 -8.63
C ALA A 308 -21.39 20.11 -7.90
N LYS A 309 -22.43 19.32 -8.24
CA LYS A 309 -22.69 18.02 -7.61
C LYS A 309 -21.62 16.98 -7.93
N GLN A 310 -21.14 16.96 -9.18
CA GLN A 310 -20.03 16.05 -9.57
C GLN A 310 -18.73 16.41 -8.84
N VAL A 311 -18.41 17.70 -8.71
CA VAL A 311 -17.25 18.17 -7.96
C VAL A 311 -17.36 17.77 -6.49
N ALA A 312 -18.53 18.00 -5.85
CA ALA A 312 -18.77 17.62 -4.46
C ALA A 312 -18.59 16.12 -4.24
N THR A 313 -19.17 15.27 -5.10
CA THR A 313 -18.97 13.81 -5.04
C THR A 313 -17.51 13.43 -5.20
N GLY A 314 -16.78 14.08 -6.11
CA GLY A 314 -15.34 13.89 -6.28
C GLY A 314 -14.55 14.25 -5.02
N ILE A 315 -14.91 15.33 -4.34
CA ILE A 315 -14.31 15.76 -3.06
C ILE A 315 -14.61 14.72 -1.98
N SER A 316 -15.88 14.38 -1.77
CA SER A 316 -16.32 13.47 -0.70
C SER A 316 -15.69 12.09 -0.82
N ARG A 317 -15.62 11.54 -2.04
CA ARG A 317 -14.97 10.25 -2.29
C ARG A 317 -13.45 10.35 -2.24
N GLY A 318 -12.88 11.34 -2.94
CA GLY A 318 -11.43 11.48 -3.07
C GLY A 318 -10.73 11.85 -1.76
N ALA A 319 -11.39 12.61 -0.87
CA ALA A 319 -10.81 13.03 0.40
C ALA A 319 -11.00 12.02 1.54
N PHE A 320 -12.12 11.28 1.56
CA PHE A 320 -12.52 10.54 2.76
C PHE A 320 -12.54 9.03 2.62
N GLU A 321 -12.47 8.50 1.40
CA GLU A 321 -12.34 7.05 1.23
C GLU A 321 -11.09 6.53 1.93
N PHE A 322 -11.25 5.47 2.71
CA PHE A 322 -10.22 4.94 3.61
C PHE A 322 -9.61 6.03 4.51
N GLN A 323 -10.45 6.94 5.02
CA GLN A 323 -10.07 8.03 5.93
C GLN A 323 -8.94 8.91 5.37
N GLY A 324 -8.88 9.10 4.04
CA GLY A 324 -7.81 9.89 3.40
C GLY A 324 -6.39 9.31 3.56
N GLN A 325 -6.25 8.05 3.93
CA GLN A 325 -4.96 7.37 4.12
C GLN A 325 -4.43 6.77 2.81
N LYS A 326 -4.51 7.55 1.73
CA LYS A 326 -4.00 7.21 0.41
C LYS A 326 -3.00 8.27 -0.06
N CYS A 327 -1.93 7.86 -0.73
CA CYS A 327 -0.99 8.79 -1.36
C CYS A 327 -1.66 9.67 -2.42
N SER A 328 -2.77 9.18 -3.01
CA SER A 328 -3.60 9.83 -4.01
C SER A 328 -4.88 10.49 -3.45
N ALA A 329 -5.04 10.60 -2.12
CA ALA A 329 -6.22 11.23 -1.53
C ALA A 329 -6.24 12.74 -1.81
N ALA A 330 -7.39 13.25 -2.25
CA ALA A 330 -7.58 14.68 -2.43
C ALA A 330 -7.56 15.40 -1.08
N SER A 331 -6.50 16.13 -0.79
CA SER A 331 -6.29 16.78 0.51
C SER A 331 -6.41 18.30 0.46
N ARG A 332 -6.41 18.87 -0.75
CA ARG A 332 -6.61 20.32 -1.01
C ARG A 332 -7.50 20.54 -2.22
N ILE A 333 -8.43 21.49 -2.06
CA ILE A 333 -9.46 21.74 -3.03
C ILE A 333 -9.47 23.23 -3.39
N TYR A 334 -9.55 23.52 -4.68
CA TYR A 334 -9.64 24.88 -5.22
C TYR A 334 -10.97 25.05 -5.92
N LEU A 335 -11.84 25.92 -5.39
CA LEU A 335 -13.19 26.15 -5.91
C LEU A 335 -13.37 27.58 -6.44
N PRO A 336 -14.03 27.78 -7.60
CA PRO A 336 -14.37 29.10 -8.08
C PRO A 336 -15.46 29.72 -7.18
N SER A 337 -15.36 31.04 -6.96
CA SER A 337 -16.29 31.78 -6.07
C SER A 337 -17.75 31.62 -6.48
N SER A 338 -18.05 31.48 -7.77
CA SER A 338 -19.40 31.30 -8.31
C SER A 338 -20.06 29.97 -7.93
N LEU A 339 -19.29 28.90 -7.69
CA LEU A 339 -19.79 27.55 -7.39
C LEU A 339 -19.49 27.09 -5.96
N ALA A 340 -18.63 27.80 -5.23
CA ALA A 340 -18.08 27.34 -3.96
C ALA A 340 -19.18 27.04 -2.93
N ASN A 341 -20.16 27.91 -2.75
CA ASN A 341 -21.22 27.71 -1.76
C ASN A 341 -22.06 26.47 -2.05
N GLU A 342 -22.47 26.28 -3.31
CA GLU A 342 -23.27 25.12 -3.72
C GLU A 342 -22.49 23.81 -3.53
N ILE A 343 -21.21 23.80 -3.93
CA ILE A 343 -20.35 22.61 -3.76
C ILE A 343 -20.14 22.29 -2.28
N ILE A 344 -19.88 23.31 -1.45
CA ILE A 344 -19.70 23.16 -0.01
C ILE A 344 -20.94 22.57 0.66
N ASP A 345 -22.14 23.04 0.26
CA ASP A 345 -23.39 22.52 0.83
C ASP A 345 -23.58 21.04 0.49
N TYR A 346 -23.33 20.60 -0.75
CA TYR A 346 -23.34 19.18 -1.09
C TYR A 346 -22.30 18.37 -0.31
N VAL A 347 -21.07 18.88 -0.14
CA VAL A 347 -20.04 18.20 0.66
C VAL A 347 -20.47 18.04 2.11
N LYS A 348 -21.12 19.06 2.71
CA LYS A 348 -21.66 18.97 4.07
C LYS A 348 -22.75 17.91 4.18
N GLU A 349 -23.66 17.83 3.20
CA GLU A 349 -24.72 16.82 3.14
C GLU A 349 -24.10 15.40 3.05
N ASP A 350 -23.10 15.20 2.19
CA ASP A 350 -22.38 13.95 2.06
C ASP A 350 -21.72 13.55 3.40
N VAL A 351 -20.95 14.44 4.00
CA VAL A 351 -20.24 14.19 5.28
C VAL A 351 -21.24 13.87 6.40
N ALA A 352 -22.37 14.57 6.47
CA ALA A 352 -23.41 14.28 7.45
C ALA A 352 -24.07 12.91 7.26
N SER A 353 -24.05 12.37 6.04
CA SER A 353 -24.61 11.05 5.72
C SER A 353 -23.65 9.89 6.07
N PHE A 354 -22.37 10.13 6.24
CA PHE A 354 -21.38 9.08 6.46
C PHE A 354 -21.51 8.44 7.84
N LYS A 355 -21.68 7.13 7.84
CA LYS A 355 -21.62 6.35 9.07
C LYS A 355 -20.17 6.00 9.39
N MET A 356 -19.80 6.09 10.65
CA MET A 356 -18.46 5.78 11.16
C MET A 356 -18.51 4.66 12.21
N GLY A 357 -17.62 3.68 12.06
CA GLY A 357 -17.55 2.56 13.00
C GLY A 357 -16.64 1.42 12.55
N SER A 358 -16.89 0.22 13.08
CA SER A 358 -16.16 -1.00 12.73
C SER A 358 -16.41 -1.38 11.26
N PRO A 359 -15.39 -1.89 10.52
CA PRO A 359 -15.56 -2.42 9.18
C PRO A 359 -16.44 -3.70 9.13
N GLU A 360 -16.72 -4.32 10.26
CA GLU A 360 -17.67 -5.44 10.37
C GLU A 360 -19.11 -5.02 9.97
N ASP A 361 -19.50 -3.80 10.32
CA ASP A 361 -20.74 -3.21 9.79
C ASP A 361 -20.47 -2.64 8.40
N MET A 362 -20.92 -3.37 7.38
CA MET A 362 -20.75 -2.98 5.97
C MET A 362 -21.54 -1.72 5.57
N GLY A 363 -22.32 -1.15 6.47
CA GLY A 363 -22.96 0.16 6.30
C GLY A 363 -22.06 1.34 6.65
N ASN A 364 -20.92 1.12 7.28
CA ASN A 364 -19.98 2.17 7.61
C ASN A 364 -19.13 2.53 6.40
N PHE A 365 -19.01 3.84 6.13
CA PHE A 365 -18.13 4.37 5.11
C PHE A 365 -16.78 4.78 5.69
N ILE A 366 -16.79 5.35 6.91
CA ILE A 366 -15.61 5.79 7.65
C ILE A 366 -15.29 4.78 8.75
N THR A 367 -14.01 4.44 8.87
CA THR A 367 -13.50 3.58 9.94
C THR A 367 -12.38 4.28 10.70
N ALA A 368 -11.51 3.55 11.40
CA ALA A 368 -10.42 4.14 12.18
C ALA A 368 -9.19 4.47 11.33
N VAL A 369 -8.43 5.48 11.72
CA VAL A 369 -7.06 5.70 11.20
C VAL A 369 -6.10 4.68 11.81
N ILE A 370 -4.95 4.49 11.18
CA ILE A 370 -4.14 3.27 11.36
C ILE A 370 -3.54 3.07 12.76
N HIS A 371 -3.16 4.12 13.47
CA HIS A 371 -2.53 4.01 14.80
C HIS A 371 -2.61 5.31 15.60
N GLU A 372 -2.27 5.23 16.88
CA GLU A 372 -2.34 6.35 17.82
C GLU A 372 -1.50 7.56 17.38
N GLY A 373 -0.32 7.34 16.81
CA GLY A 373 0.52 8.42 16.30
C GLY A 373 -0.15 9.22 15.18
N SER A 374 -0.82 8.54 14.24
CA SER A 374 -1.63 9.18 13.20
C SER A 374 -2.81 9.93 13.81
N PHE A 375 -3.53 9.32 14.73
CA PHE A 375 -4.64 9.95 15.45
C PHE A 375 -4.21 11.23 16.14
N ASN A 376 -3.17 11.19 16.98
CA ASN A 376 -2.70 12.35 17.74
C ASN A 376 -2.20 13.48 16.82
N LYS A 377 -1.51 13.14 15.73
CA LYS A 377 -1.10 14.10 14.70
C LYS A 377 -2.32 14.81 14.12
N LEU A 378 -3.32 14.06 13.65
CA LEU A 378 -4.52 14.61 13.02
C LEU A 378 -5.34 15.47 14.00
N ALA A 379 -5.53 15.00 15.22
CA ALA A 379 -6.20 15.75 16.29
C ALA A 379 -5.52 17.11 16.53
N SER A 380 -4.19 17.15 16.56
CA SER A 380 -3.45 18.41 16.77
C SER A 380 -3.67 19.44 15.65
N TYR A 381 -3.77 18.99 14.38
CA TYR A 381 -4.07 19.89 13.26
C TYR A 381 -5.52 20.35 13.25
N ILE A 382 -6.47 19.50 13.64
CA ILE A 382 -7.88 19.85 13.79
C ILE A 382 -8.03 20.90 14.91
N ASP A 383 -7.39 20.70 16.06
CA ASP A 383 -7.47 21.67 17.16
C ASP A 383 -6.80 23.01 16.82
N ALA A 384 -5.69 22.98 16.10
CA ALA A 384 -5.08 24.20 15.57
C ALA A 384 -6.04 24.96 14.63
N ALA A 385 -6.73 24.26 13.73
CA ALA A 385 -7.68 24.88 12.82
C ALA A 385 -8.92 25.46 13.51
N LYS A 386 -9.35 24.91 14.67
CA LYS A 386 -10.47 25.45 15.46
C LYS A 386 -10.19 26.86 16.02
N THR A 387 -8.93 27.20 16.22
CA THR A 387 -8.51 28.46 16.86
C THR A 387 -7.84 29.44 15.89
N ASP A 388 -7.54 29.02 14.67
CA ASP A 388 -6.86 29.85 13.67
C ASP A 388 -7.85 30.78 12.96
N PRO A 389 -7.65 32.10 12.95
CA PRO A 389 -8.55 33.06 12.28
C PRO A 389 -8.56 32.93 10.75
N ASN A 390 -7.56 32.25 10.17
CA ASN A 390 -7.48 32.01 8.72
C ASN A 390 -8.16 30.70 8.28
N ALA A 391 -8.70 29.92 9.22
CA ALA A 391 -9.34 28.64 8.94
C ALA A 391 -10.72 28.56 9.60
N GLN A 392 -11.64 27.89 8.93
CA GLN A 392 -12.97 27.58 9.48
C GLN A 392 -13.28 26.13 9.23
N ILE A 393 -13.53 25.37 10.29
CA ILE A 393 -14.08 24.00 10.16
C ILE A 393 -15.57 24.13 9.87
N ILE A 394 -16.01 23.59 8.75
CA ILE A 394 -17.40 23.69 8.27
C ILE A 394 -18.17 22.36 8.37
N ALA A 395 -17.45 21.24 8.58
CA ALA A 395 -18.00 19.92 8.87
C ALA A 395 -16.99 19.08 9.65
N GLY A 396 -17.45 18.17 10.49
CA GLY A 396 -16.62 17.32 11.33
C GLY A 396 -15.89 18.06 12.44
N GLY A 397 -14.65 17.67 12.71
CA GLY A 397 -13.78 18.30 13.71
C GLY A 397 -13.77 17.59 15.07
N ASN A 398 -14.49 16.49 15.23
CA ASN A 398 -14.48 15.67 16.42
C ASN A 398 -13.67 14.39 16.22
N TYR A 399 -13.20 13.80 17.32
CA TYR A 399 -12.43 12.57 17.30
C TYR A 399 -12.54 11.84 18.63
N ASP A 400 -12.42 10.50 18.59
CA ASP A 400 -12.46 9.66 19.79
C ASP A 400 -11.52 8.46 19.62
N LYS A 401 -10.70 8.19 20.64
CA LYS A 401 -9.81 7.03 20.71
C LYS A 401 -10.11 6.08 21.87
N SER A 402 -11.29 6.15 22.45
CA SER A 402 -11.64 5.32 23.60
C SER A 402 -11.68 3.82 23.26
N LYS A 403 -12.09 3.47 22.03
CA LYS A 403 -12.14 2.10 21.53
C LYS A 403 -11.26 1.87 20.31
N GLY A 404 -11.34 2.77 19.35
CA GLY A 404 -10.55 2.77 18.11
C GLY A 404 -10.13 4.20 17.77
N TYR A 405 -9.23 4.34 16.83
CA TYR A 405 -8.67 5.66 16.43
C TYR A 405 -9.60 6.37 15.43
N PHE A 406 -10.79 6.80 15.90
CA PHE A 406 -11.82 7.40 15.07
C PHE A 406 -11.67 8.92 14.96
N ILE A 407 -11.67 9.43 13.72
CA ILE A 407 -11.65 10.87 13.41
C ILE A 407 -12.77 11.14 12.42
N GLU A 408 -13.62 12.12 12.72
CA GLU A 408 -14.67 12.54 11.80
C GLU A 408 -14.07 13.13 10.52
N PRO A 409 -14.66 12.86 9.35
CA PRO A 409 -14.38 13.59 8.13
C PRO A 409 -14.46 15.09 8.36
N THR A 410 -13.32 15.77 8.24
CA THR A 410 -13.18 17.18 8.61
C THR A 410 -12.91 18.03 7.39
N VAL A 411 -13.79 19.01 7.17
CA VAL A 411 -13.68 19.97 6.07
C VAL A 411 -13.31 21.34 6.63
N ILE A 412 -12.17 21.85 6.17
CA ILE A 412 -11.66 23.18 6.52
C ILE A 412 -11.79 24.09 5.32
N VAL A 413 -12.26 25.32 5.52
CA VAL A 413 -12.19 26.39 4.51
C VAL A 413 -11.15 27.40 4.96
N THR A 414 -10.26 27.81 4.06
CA THR A 414 -9.22 28.79 4.33
C THR A 414 -9.21 29.93 3.31
N LYS A 415 -8.72 31.09 3.74
CA LYS A 415 -8.45 32.23 2.87
C LYS A 415 -7.01 32.28 2.38
N ASP A 416 -6.14 31.44 2.92
CA ASP A 416 -4.72 31.35 2.56
C ASP A 416 -4.45 30.10 1.73
N PRO A 417 -4.11 30.21 0.43
CA PRO A 417 -3.79 29.05 -0.41
C PRO A 417 -2.54 28.29 0.05
N LYS A 418 -1.76 28.86 0.98
CA LYS A 418 -0.57 28.24 1.60
C LYS A 418 -0.81 27.86 3.05
N TYR A 419 -2.07 27.81 3.50
CA TYR A 419 -2.40 27.36 4.84
C TYR A 419 -1.75 26.00 5.13
N THR A 420 -1.38 25.76 6.38
CA THR A 420 -0.56 24.57 6.75
C THR A 420 -1.13 23.26 6.26
N THR A 421 -2.47 23.08 6.31
CA THR A 421 -3.13 21.85 5.83
C THR A 421 -3.24 21.76 4.31
N MET A 422 -3.04 22.87 3.57
CA MET A 422 -2.87 22.88 2.12
C MET A 422 -1.48 22.39 1.68
N CYS A 423 -0.46 22.56 2.54
CA CYS A 423 0.94 22.28 2.22
C CYS A 423 1.49 20.99 2.86
N THR A 424 0.99 20.63 4.04
CA THR A 424 1.47 19.49 4.81
C THR A 424 0.61 18.27 4.59
N GLU A 425 1.24 17.13 4.26
CA GLU A 425 0.54 15.85 4.17
C GLU A 425 0.14 15.36 5.55
N LEU A 426 -1.16 15.24 5.79
CA LEU A 426 -1.70 14.73 7.05
C LEU A 426 -1.93 13.22 7.04
N PHE A 427 -2.29 12.66 5.89
CA PHE A 427 -2.61 11.25 5.69
C PHE A 427 -3.79 10.80 6.58
N GLY A 428 -4.87 11.56 6.52
CA GLY A 428 -6.06 11.35 7.33
C GLY A 428 -7.29 12.08 6.77
N PRO A 429 -8.47 11.95 7.41
CA PRO A 429 -9.74 12.45 6.89
C PRO A 429 -9.91 13.96 7.08
N VAL A 430 -8.95 14.74 6.62
CA VAL A 430 -8.95 16.21 6.69
C VAL A 430 -8.69 16.75 5.30
N VAL A 431 -9.66 17.51 4.78
CA VAL A 431 -9.58 18.19 3.49
C VAL A 431 -9.69 19.70 3.70
N THR A 432 -8.94 20.47 2.92
CA THR A 432 -8.93 21.93 3.01
C THR A 432 -9.33 22.55 1.68
N ILE A 433 -10.31 23.45 1.72
CA ILE A 433 -10.88 24.16 0.58
C ILE A 433 -10.35 25.58 0.58
N TYR A 434 -9.82 26.02 -0.54
CA TYR A 434 -9.54 27.41 -0.86
C TYR A 434 -10.47 27.88 -1.98
N VAL A 435 -11.15 29.02 -1.76
CA VAL A 435 -12.04 29.63 -2.74
C VAL A 435 -11.31 30.72 -3.49
N TYR A 436 -11.23 30.62 -4.82
CA TYR A 436 -10.60 31.60 -5.68
C TYR A 436 -11.63 32.37 -6.48
N GLU A 437 -11.33 33.63 -6.85
CA GLU A 437 -12.17 34.44 -7.73
C GLU A 437 -12.16 33.88 -9.15
N ASP A 438 -13.31 33.76 -9.79
CA ASP A 438 -13.47 33.16 -11.13
C ASP A 438 -12.51 33.75 -12.17
N THR A 439 -12.25 35.06 -12.06
CA THR A 439 -11.30 35.77 -12.94
C THR A 439 -9.86 35.34 -12.78
N ASN A 440 -9.51 34.71 -11.65
CA ASN A 440 -8.13 34.29 -11.29
C ASN A 440 -7.86 32.80 -11.61
N TRP A 441 -8.67 32.19 -12.47
CA TRP A 441 -8.52 30.80 -12.85
C TRP A 441 -7.11 30.44 -13.34
N LYS A 442 -6.51 31.32 -14.17
CA LYS A 442 -5.19 31.07 -14.76
C LYS A 442 -4.04 31.22 -13.76
N GLU A 443 -4.22 32.04 -12.75
CA GLU A 443 -3.25 32.32 -11.71
C GLU A 443 -3.32 31.29 -10.57
N THR A 444 -4.49 30.66 -10.39
CA THR A 444 -4.73 29.63 -9.39
C THR A 444 -4.12 28.31 -9.80
#